data_c513d0e2fd0659d770214d94be27aba3
#
_entry.id   c513d0e2fd0659d770214d94be27aba3
#
_cell.length_a   1.000
_cell.length_b   1.000
_cell.length_c   1.000
_cell.angle_alpha   90.00
_cell.angle_beta   90.00
_cell.angle_gamma   90.00
#
_symmetry.space_group_name_H-M   'P 1'
#
loop_
_entity.id
_entity.type
_entity.pdbx_description
1 polymer ?
#
loop_
_entity_poly.entity_id
_entity_poly.type
_entity_poly.pdbx_seq_one_letter_code
_entity_poly.pdbx_strand_id
1 'polypeptide(L)'
;SRGPARLVASGVNPKKVLVAAGICALAACLCGLAVIALTGYWWFILVGIACLAAGWCYVGGKHPYGYHYLGEIFVFIFFGLVATCGTMFALSGTITPDGLLGGSAAGLVAVAVLCVNNLRDIESDGNHGKHTWMTAMGLRNGTIFTIAILIISALIALRHLLQSSIYAANGIPLIAIIAILCAVQIAASYAIARKTYRRALPLCSLDSLTVAAIFVLSTMLA
;
A
#
# COMPACT_ATOMS: atom_id res chain seq x y z
N SER A 1 23.40 7.96 0.09
CA SER A 1 22.04 7.45 -0.01
C SER A 1 21.37 7.98 -1.26
N ARG A 2 20.90 7.10 -2.15
CA ARG A 2 20.35 7.46 -3.47
C ARG A 2 18.81 7.46 -3.49
N GLY A 3 18.16 7.64 -2.33
CA GLY A 3 16.71 7.78 -2.21
C GLY A 3 16.23 9.24 -2.31
N PRO A 4 14.90 9.50 -2.32
CA PRO A 4 14.38 10.84 -2.17
C PRO A 4 14.93 11.46 -0.89
N ALA A 5 15.23 12.77 -0.95
CA ALA A 5 15.82 13.49 0.19
C ALA A 5 14.89 13.33 1.40
N ARG A 6 15.39 12.71 2.47
CA ARG A 6 14.66 12.66 3.75
C ARG A 6 14.70 14.06 4.36
N LEU A 7 13.56 14.61 4.73
CA LEU A 7 13.42 16.00 5.21
C LEU A 7 14.45 16.34 6.29
N VAL A 8 14.67 15.48 7.26
CA VAL A 8 15.67 15.70 8.32
C VAL A 8 17.09 15.62 7.76
N ALA A 9 17.37 14.71 6.84
CA ALA A 9 18.69 14.60 6.20
C ALA A 9 18.99 15.76 5.23
N SER A 10 17.95 16.45 4.75
CA SER A 10 18.09 17.67 3.93
C SER A 10 18.19 18.96 4.77
N GLY A 11 18.33 18.85 6.12
CA GLY A 11 18.53 19.99 7.01
C GLY A 11 17.26 20.56 7.63
N VAL A 12 16.09 19.94 7.41
CA VAL A 12 14.85 20.37 8.08
C VAL A 12 14.92 19.98 9.56
N ASN A 13 14.56 20.91 10.44
CA ASN A 13 14.57 20.66 11.88
C ASN A 13 13.64 19.49 12.25
N PRO A 14 14.15 18.42 12.93
CA PRO A 14 13.37 17.26 13.33
C PRO A 14 12.10 17.60 14.11
N LYS A 15 12.12 18.64 14.95
CA LYS A 15 10.95 19.09 15.72
C LYS A 15 9.82 19.55 14.80
N LYS A 16 10.12 20.25 13.69
CA LYS A 16 9.10 20.67 12.72
C LYS A 16 8.44 19.48 12.03
N VAL A 17 9.23 18.46 11.70
CA VAL A 17 8.69 17.21 11.09
C VAL A 17 7.80 16.49 12.08
N LEU A 18 8.20 16.39 13.36
CA LEU A 18 7.40 15.76 14.40
C LEU A 18 6.09 16.51 14.66
N VAL A 19 6.13 17.85 14.72
CA VAL A 19 4.92 18.69 14.88
C VAL A 19 3.98 18.49 13.69
N ALA A 20 4.50 18.50 12.45
CA ALA A 20 3.67 18.27 11.26
C ALA A 20 3.02 16.87 11.29
N ALA A 21 3.76 15.84 11.68
CA ALA A 21 3.22 14.49 11.86
C ALA A 21 2.12 14.44 12.94
N GLY A 22 2.32 15.15 14.06
CA GLY A 22 1.32 15.28 15.13
C GLY A 22 0.04 15.97 14.67
N ILE A 23 0.16 17.03 13.88
CA ILE A 23 -1.00 17.73 13.30
C ILE A 23 -1.77 16.80 12.34
N CYS A 24 -1.08 16.06 11.47
CA CYS A 24 -1.71 15.10 10.59
C CYS A 24 -2.41 13.97 11.37
N ALA A 25 -1.78 13.46 12.44
CA ALA A 25 -2.39 12.44 13.29
C ALA A 25 -3.64 12.96 14.01
N LEU A 26 -3.60 14.20 14.53
CA LEU A 26 -4.76 14.84 15.15
C LEU A 26 -5.90 15.02 14.14
N ALA A 27 -5.60 15.52 12.95
CA ALA A 27 -6.60 15.67 11.89
C ALA A 27 -7.23 14.33 11.51
N ALA A 28 -6.44 13.27 11.38
CA ALA A 28 -6.94 11.92 11.12
C ALA A 28 -7.85 11.40 12.25
N CYS A 29 -7.48 11.65 13.52
CA CYS A 29 -8.33 11.30 14.67
C CYS A 29 -9.67 12.06 14.64
N LEU A 30 -9.65 13.36 14.33
CA LEU A 30 -10.89 14.15 14.24
C LEU A 30 -11.79 13.66 13.10
N CYS A 31 -11.23 13.33 11.94
CA CYS A 31 -11.99 12.72 10.84
C CYS A 31 -12.56 11.36 11.24
N GLY A 32 -11.77 10.52 11.91
CA GLY A 32 -12.23 9.22 12.41
C GLY A 32 -13.38 9.35 13.42
N LEU A 33 -13.29 10.31 14.35
CA LEU A 33 -14.37 10.60 15.30
C LEU A 33 -15.65 11.11 14.60
N ALA A 34 -15.49 11.94 13.55
CA ALA A 34 -16.61 12.37 12.73
C ALA A 34 -17.30 11.19 12.03
N VAL A 35 -16.54 10.26 11.47
CA VAL A 35 -17.10 9.02 10.88
C VAL A 35 -17.85 8.22 11.93
N ILE A 36 -17.30 8.06 13.14
CA ILE A 36 -17.95 7.34 14.24
C ILE A 36 -19.27 8.03 14.65
N ALA A 37 -19.25 9.36 14.77
CA ALA A 37 -20.45 10.13 15.13
C ALA A 37 -21.56 10.02 14.08
N LEU A 38 -21.20 9.97 12.79
CA LEU A 38 -22.15 9.87 11.69
C LEU A 38 -22.70 8.44 11.52
N THR A 39 -21.89 7.42 11.78
CA THR A 39 -22.25 6.01 11.53
C THR A 39 -22.77 5.29 12.76
N GLY A 40 -22.43 5.77 13.97
CA GLY A 40 -22.74 5.09 15.24
C GLY A 40 -21.83 3.88 15.53
N TYR A 41 -20.82 3.61 14.72
CA TYR A 41 -19.92 2.45 14.87
C TYR A 41 -18.81 2.73 15.89
N TRP A 42 -19.14 2.80 17.18
CA TRP A 42 -18.21 3.12 18.27
C TRP A 42 -16.98 2.21 18.36
N TRP A 43 -17.08 0.96 17.88
CA TRP A 43 -15.96 0.03 17.86
C TRP A 43 -14.83 0.48 16.93
N PHE A 44 -15.06 1.41 16.00
CA PHE A 44 -13.99 2.01 15.18
C PHE A 44 -12.94 2.76 16.01
N ILE A 45 -13.27 3.15 17.26
CA ILE A 45 -12.26 3.68 18.20
C ILE A 45 -11.13 2.66 18.41
N LEU A 46 -11.47 1.37 18.56
CA LEU A 46 -10.50 0.30 18.74
C LEU A 46 -9.62 0.14 17.48
N VAL A 47 -10.21 0.25 16.28
CA VAL A 47 -9.47 0.24 15.02
C VAL A 47 -8.51 1.43 14.93
N GLY A 48 -8.97 2.63 15.30
CA GLY A 48 -8.15 3.83 15.33
C GLY A 48 -6.96 3.70 16.30
N ILE A 49 -7.20 3.19 17.51
CA ILE A 49 -6.15 2.91 18.50
C ILE A 49 -5.15 1.89 17.94
N ALA A 50 -5.63 0.80 17.31
CA ALA A 50 -4.78 -0.21 16.69
C ALA A 50 -3.92 0.36 15.57
N CYS A 51 -4.48 1.24 14.71
CA CYS A 51 -3.74 1.93 13.65
C CYS A 51 -2.64 2.84 14.22
N LEU A 52 -2.94 3.64 15.26
CA LEU A 52 -1.96 4.51 15.92
C LEU A 52 -0.86 3.69 16.60
N ALA A 53 -1.23 2.63 17.31
CA ALA A 53 -0.28 1.72 17.95
C ALA A 53 0.62 1.03 16.91
N ALA A 54 0.04 0.53 15.80
CA ALA A 54 0.80 -0.06 14.71
C ALA A 54 1.79 0.95 14.11
N GLY A 55 1.35 2.18 13.83
CA GLY A 55 2.22 3.23 13.30
C GLY A 55 3.36 3.58 14.26
N TRP A 56 3.07 3.69 15.56
CA TRP A 56 4.09 3.97 16.58
C TRP A 56 5.09 2.81 16.72
N CYS A 57 4.59 1.57 16.87
CA CYS A 57 5.42 0.39 17.08
C CYS A 57 6.20 -0.04 15.82
N TYR A 58 5.90 0.54 14.65
CA TYR A 58 6.63 0.24 13.41
C TYR A 58 8.11 0.63 13.50
N VAL A 59 8.41 1.82 14.02
CA VAL A 59 9.78 2.34 14.18
C VAL A 59 10.11 2.74 15.62
N GLY A 60 9.11 2.82 16.49
CA GLY A 60 9.26 3.28 17.88
C GLY A 60 9.36 2.13 18.87
N GLY A 61 9.77 2.48 20.12
CA GLY A 61 9.91 1.51 21.20
C GLY A 61 11.25 0.78 21.19
N LYS A 62 11.39 -0.19 22.13
CA LYS A 62 12.62 -1.00 22.28
C LYS A 62 12.75 -2.10 21.22
N HIS A 63 11.64 -2.57 20.66
CA HIS A 63 11.56 -3.65 19.67
C HIS A 63 10.60 -3.27 18.55
N PRO A 64 10.98 -2.35 17.63
CA PRO A 64 10.11 -1.94 16.53
C PRO A 64 9.85 -3.10 15.58
N TYR A 65 8.59 -3.46 15.37
CA TYR A 65 8.25 -4.64 14.56
C TYR A 65 8.65 -4.50 13.08
N GLY A 66 8.80 -3.27 12.58
CA GLY A 66 9.30 -3.00 11.23
C GLY A 66 10.76 -3.44 11.04
N TYR A 67 11.47 -3.77 12.13
CA TYR A 67 12.84 -4.30 12.14
C TYR A 67 12.88 -5.81 12.36
N HIS A 68 11.73 -6.49 12.48
CA HIS A 68 11.62 -7.92 12.84
C HIS A 68 10.72 -8.69 11.87
N TYR A 69 10.88 -8.50 10.57
CA TYR A 69 10.15 -9.21 9.49
C TYR A 69 8.62 -9.03 9.46
N LEU A 70 8.07 -8.17 10.31
CA LEU A 70 6.63 -7.98 10.39
C LEU A 70 6.12 -6.78 9.58
N GLY A 71 7.04 -5.96 9.04
CA GLY A 71 6.68 -4.75 8.31
C GLY A 71 5.76 -5.02 7.13
N GLU A 72 6.09 -6.00 6.31
CA GLU A 72 5.33 -6.38 5.12
C GLU A 72 3.93 -6.90 5.47
N ILE A 73 3.80 -7.67 6.54
CA ILE A 73 2.51 -8.21 7.01
C ILE A 73 1.61 -7.08 7.49
N PHE A 74 2.14 -6.19 8.33
CA PHE A 74 1.37 -5.07 8.88
C PHE A 74 0.97 -4.07 7.79
N VAL A 75 1.84 -3.82 6.81
CA VAL A 75 1.50 -2.98 5.65
C VAL A 75 0.35 -3.62 4.86
N PHE A 76 0.39 -4.92 4.59
CA PHE A 76 -0.72 -5.61 3.92
C PHE A 76 -2.04 -5.46 4.68
N ILE A 77 -2.01 -5.70 6.00
CA ILE A 77 -3.22 -5.63 6.84
C ILE A 77 -3.75 -4.19 6.90
N PHE A 78 -2.92 -3.20 7.29
CA PHE A 78 -3.42 -1.86 7.58
C PHE A 78 -3.65 -1.02 6.32
N PHE A 79 -2.76 -1.07 5.34
CA PHE A 79 -2.91 -0.29 4.09
C PHE A 79 -3.76 -0.99 3.03
N GLY A 80 -3.94 -2.31 3.15
CA GLY A 80 -4.83 -3.09 2.29
C GLY A 80 -6.19 -3.31 2.93
N LEU A 81 -6.26 -4.28 3.83
CA LEU A 81 -7.53 -4.78 4.35
C LEU A 81 -8.23 -3.77 5.26
N VAL A 82 -7.55 -3.23 6.27
CA VAL A 82 -8.18 -2.30 7.23
C VAL A 82 -8.62 -1.02 6.53
N ALA A 83 -7.78 -0.44 5.68
CA ALA A 83 -8.11 0.78 4.96
C ALA A 83 -9.30 0.58 4.02
N THR A 84 -9.28 -0.47 3.18
CA THR A 84 -10.32 -0.71 2.18
C THR A 84 -11.61 -1.23 2.82
N CYS A 85 -11.53 -2.32 3.59
CA CYS A 85 -12.71 -2.93 4.19
C CYS A 85 -13.30 -2.06 5.31
N GLY A 86 -12.46 -1.35 6.07
CA GLY A 86 -12.92 -0.39 7.08
C GLY A 86 -13.70 0.77 6.46
N THR A 87 -13.21 1.33 5.36
CA THR A 87 -13.92 2.38 4.62
C THR A 87 -15.24 1.85 4.04
N MET A 88 -15.21 0.67 3.42
CA MET A 88 -16.40 0.03 2.89
C MET A 88 -17.45 -0.19 3.98
N PHE A 89 -17.04 -0.74 5.13
CA PHE A 89 -17.94 -0.96 6.24
C PHE A 89 -18.51 0.35 6.80
N ALA A 90 -17.69 1.40 6.90
CA ALA A 90 -18.15 2.71 7.36
C ALA A 90 -19.26 3.29 6.45
N LEU A 91 -19.18 3.04 5.13
CA LEU A 91 -20.13 3.58 4.14
C LEU A 91 -21.39 2.72 3.97
N SER A 92 -21.23 1.39 4.00
CA SER A 92 -22.30 0.44 3.64
C SER A 92 -22.78 -0.46 4.78
N GLY A 93 -22.09 -0.48 5.91
CA GLY A 93 -22.36 -1.40 7.02
C GLY A 93 -21.98 -2.86 6.75
N THR A 94 -21.37 -3.16 5.59
CA THR A 94 -21.03 -4.53 5.17
C THR A 94 -19.64 -4.60 4.54
N ILE A 95 -19.03 -5.79 4.55
CA ILE A 95 -17.82 -6.09 3.81
C ILE A 95 -18.17 -7.16 2.78
N THR A 96 -18.01 -6.85 1.50
CA THR A 96 -18.28 -7.79 0.41
C THR A 96 -17.01 -8.58 0.04
N PRO A 97 -17.14 -9.73 -0.65
CA PRO A 97 -15.99 -10.45 -1.22
C PRO A 97 -15.15 -9.57 -2.15
N ASP A 98 -15.78 -8.69 -2.93
CA ASP A 98 -15.08 -7.75 -3.82
C ASP A 98 -14.30 -6.70 -3.04
N GLY A 99 -14.81 -6.24 -1.89
CA GLY A 99 -14.07 -5.38 -0.98
C GLY A 99 -12.83 -6.06 -0.40
N LEU A 100 -12.93 -7.35 -0.05
CA LEU A 100 -11.78 -8.15 0.40
C LEU A 100 -10.76 -8.34 -0.73
N LEU A 101 -11.20 -8.60 -1.95
CA LEU A 101 -10.31 -8.70 -3.13
C LEU A 101 -9.62 -7.37 -3.42
N GLY A 102 -10.38 -6.26 -3.41
CA GLY A 102 -9.83 -4.91 -3.59
C GLY A 102 -8.82 -4.54 -2.52
N GLY A 103 -9.14 -4.82 -1.25
CA GLY A 103 -8.24 -4.63 -0.12
C GLY A 103 -6.97 -5.48 -0.23
N SER A 104 -7.10 -6.72 -0.69
CA SER A 104 -5.96 -7.61 -0.91
C SER A 104 -5.06 -7.10 -2.05
N ALA A 105 -5.65 -6.68 -3.17
CA ALA A 105 -4.90 -6.11 -4.29
C ALA A 105 -4.16 -4.83 -3.87
N ALA A 106 -4.84 -3.90 -3.21
CA ALA A 106 -4.24 -2.67 -2.69
C ALA A 106 -3.12 -2.96 -1.68
N GLY A 107 -3.33 -3.94 -0.78
CA GLY A 107 -2.35 -4.38 0.20
C GLY A 107 -1.08 -4.95 -0.45
N LEU A 108 -1.22 -5.76 -1.50
CA LEU A 108 -0.07 -6.29 -2.24
C LEU A 108 0.75 -5.19 -2.91
N VAL A 109 0.11 -4.17 -3.50
CA VAL A 109 0.83 -3.01 -4.06
C VAL A 109 1.52 -2.21 -2.96
N ALA A 110 0.87 -1.99 -1.80
CA ALA A 110 1.48 -1.31 -0.67
C ALA A 110 2.71 -2.08 -0.15
N VAL A 111 2.63 -3.41 -0.06
CA VAL A 111 3.79 -4.27 0.27
C VAL A 111 4.88 -4.15 -0.80
N ALA A 112 4.53 -4.12 -2.08
CA ALA A 112 5.53 -3.94 -3.14
C ALA A 112 6.28 -2.60 -3.02
N VAL A 113 5.58 -1.51 -2.70
CA VAL A 113 6.22 -0.20 -2.41
C VAL A 113 7.20 -0.32 -1.24
N LEU A 114 6.81 -1.01 -0.15
CA LEU A 114 7.71 -1.26 0.98
C LEU A 114 8.91 -2.12 0.55
N CYS A 115 8.68 -3.19 -0.20
CA CYS A 115 9.74 -4.06 -0.71
C CYS A 115 10.74 -3.30 -1.59
N VAL A 116 10.27 -2.41 -2.47
CA VAL A 116 11.16 -1.56 -3.30
C VAL A 116 12.02 -0.64 -2.43
N ASN A 117 11.47 -0.07 -1.35
CA ASN A 117 12.24 0.71 -0.38
C ASN A 117 13.28 -0.16 0.34
N ASN A 118 12.88 -1.35 0.81
CA ASN A 118 13.78 -2.27 1.51
C ASN A 118 14.85 -2.85 0.57
N LEU A 119 14.54 -3.10 -0.71
CA LEU A 119 15.53 -3.50 -1.73
C LEU A 119 16.56 -2.39 -2.01
N ARG A 120 16.11 -1.13 -2.03
CA ARG A 120 17.02 0.00 -2.19
C ARG A 120 18.00 0.11 -1.03
N ASP A 121 17.51 -0.12 0.17
CA ASP A 121 18.26 0.11 1.40
C ASP A 121 18.85 -1.20 1.99
N ILE A 122 18.83 -2.32 1.25
CA ILE A 122 19.14 -3.67 1.72
C ILE A 122 20.50 -3.80 2.43
N GLU A 123 21.55 -3.17 1.89
CA GLU A 123 22.90 -3.19 2.47
C GLU A 123 22.95 -2.36 3.76
N SER A 124 22.33 -1.18 3.73
CA SER A 124 22.24 -0.29 4.89
C SER A 124 21.41 -0.92 6.02
N ASP A 125 20.27 -1.52 5.68
CA ASP A 125 19.37 -2.17 6.64
C ASP A 125 20.08 -3.35 7.34
N GLY A 126 20.80 -4.19 6.57
CA GLY A 126 21.57 -5.29 7.12
C GLY A 126 22.66 -4.83 8.09
N ASN A 127 23.40 -3.77 7.75
CA ASN A 127 24.47 -3.22 8.59
C ASN A 127 23.96 -2.58 9.90
N HIS A 128 22.70 -2.13 9.94
CA HIS A 128 22.09 -1.52 11.11
C HIS A 128 21.15 -2.48 11.88
N GLY A 129 21.21 -3.79 11.60
CA GLY A 129 20.41 -4.79 12.31
C GLY A 129 18.91 -4.72 12.03
N LYS A 130 18.49 -4.09 10.92
CA LYS A 130 17.10 -4.10 10.48
C LYS A 130 16.85 -5.33 9.62
N HIS A 131 16.02 -6.21 10.15
CA HIS A 131 15.62 -7.46 9.50
C HIS A 131 14.29 -7.28 8.76
N THR A 132 14.34 -7.33 7.43
CA THR A 132 13.18 -7.27 6.54
C THR A 132 13.11 -8.53 5.68
N TRP A 133 12.00 -8.80 5.03
CA TRP A 133 11.94 -9.91 4.06
C TRP A 133 13.00 -9.76 2.96
N MET A 134 13.30 -8.53 2.58
CA MET A 134 14.31 -8.28 1.55
C MET A 134 15.73 -8.62 2.04
N THR A 135 16.07 -8.30 3.29
CA THR A 135 17.38 -8.69 3.87
C THR A 135 17.49 -10.21 4.04
N ALA A 136 16.40 -10.91 4.33
CA ALA A 136 16.36 -12.37 4.46
C ALA A 136 16.47 -13.08 3.10
N MET A 137 15.72 -12.62 2.08
CA MET A 137 15.70 -13.25 0.75
C MET A 137 16.92 -12.88 -0.10
N GLY A 138 17.56 -11.76 0.21
CA GLY A 138 18.61 -11.17 -0.60
C GLY A 138 18.08 -10.48 -1.87
N LEU A 139 18.96 -9.77 -2.54
CA LEU A 139 18.60 -8.87 -3.65
C LEU A 139 17.87 -9.59 -4.79
N ARG A 140 18.33 -10.77 -5.20
CA ARG A 140 17.76 -11.51 -6.34
C ARG A 140 16.34 -12.00 -6.02
N ASN A 141 16.20 -12.76 -4.93
CA ASN A 141 14.91 -13.35 -4.58
C ASN A 141 13.92 -12.28 -4.13
N GLY A 142 14.37 -11.24 -3.43
CA GLY A 142 13.54 -10.11 -3.06
C GLY A 142 13.01 -9.34 -4.28
N THR A 143 13.85 -9.18 -5.34
CA THR A 143 13.39 -8.60 -6.61
C THR A 143 12.30 -9.44 -7.26
N ILE A 144 12.51 -10.78 -7.35
CA ILE A 144 11.53 -11.71 -7.92
C ILE A 144 10.23 -11.68 -7.11
N PHE A 145 10.31 -11.73 -5.79
CA PHE A 145 9.17 -11.66 -4.89
C PHE A 145 8.37 -10.37 -5.09
N THR A 146 9.05 -9.22 -5.16
CA THR A 146 8.38 -7.92 -5.34
C THR A 146 7.63 -7.85 -6.67
N ILE A 147 8.22 -8.35 -7.75
CA ILE A 147 7.55 -8.41 -9.06
C ILE A 147 6.36 -9.40 -9.01
N ALA A 148 6.52 -10.55 -8.35
CA ALA A 148 5.46 -11.55 -8.24
C ALA A 148 4.22 -11.00 -7.52
N ILE A 149 4.38 -10.28 -6.41
CA ILE A 149 3.23 -9.70 -5.69
C ILE A 149 2.54 -8.59 -6.48
N LEU A 150 3.26 -7.80 -7.28
CA LEU A 150 2.66 -6.85 -8.21
C LEU A 150 1.82 -7.56 -9.28
N ILE A 151 2.35 -8.62 -9.88
CA ILE A 151 1.61 -9.43 -10.86
C ILE A 151 0.35 -10.04 -10.22
N ILE A 152 0.45 -10.58 -9.01
CA ILE A 152 -0.71 -11.13 -8.29
C ILE A 152 -1.77 -10.05 -8.08
N SER A 153 -1.39 -8.84 -7.64
CA SER A 153 -2.31 -7.72 -7.51
C SER A 153 -3.02 -7.38 -8.82
N ALA A 154 -2.27 -7.31 -9.92
CA ALA A 154 -2.83 -7.05 -11.25
C ALA A 154 -3.77 -8.16 -11.72
N LEU A 155 -3.45 -9.43 -11.44
CA LEU A 155 -4.33 -10.57 -11.77
C LEU A 155 -5.64 -10.53 -10.98
N ILE A 156 -5.60 -10.12 -9.70
CA ILE A 156 -6.81 -9.91 -8.89
C ILE A 156 -7.68 -8.81 -9.51
N ALA A 157 -7.08 -7.67 -9.85
CA ALA A 157 -7.78 -6.56 -10.49
C ALA A 157 -8.35 -6.94 -11.86
N LEU A 158 -7.57 -7.65 -12.68
CA LEU A 158 -8.01 -8.14 -14.00
C LEU A 158 -9.16 -9.12 -13.86
N ARG A 159 -9.09 -10.09 -12.94
CA ARG A 159 -10.18 -11.03 -12.67
C ARG A 159 -11.46 -10.28 -12.31
N HIS A 160 -11.38 -9.30 -11.40
CA HIS A 160 -12.54 -8.51 -10.99
C HIS A 160 -13.13 -7.73 -12.18
N LEU A 161 -12.28 -7.10 -13.01
CA LEU A 161 -12.70 -6.40 -14.22
C LEU A 161 -13.42 -7.32 -15.22
N LEU A 162 -12.89 -8.52 -15.46
CA LEU A 162 -13.49 -9.49 -16.39
C LEU A 162 -14.81 -10.08 -15.90
N GLN A 163 -15.06 -10.08 -14.60
CA GLN A 163 -16.33 -10.52 -14.00
C GLN A 163 -17.38 -9.42 -13.92
N SER A 164 -16.99 -8.17 -14.15
CA SER A 164 -17.92 -7.02 -14.13
C SER A 164 -18.74 -6.95 -15.43
N SER A 165 -19.95 -6.38 -15.33
CA SER A 165 -20.85 -6.19 -16.47
C SER A 165 -20.30 -5.24 -17.56
N ILE A 166 -19.26 -4.46 -17.26
CA ILE A 166 -18.56 -3.64 -18.26
C ILE A 166 -18.03 -4.49 -19.41
N TYR A 167 -17.61 -5.72 -19.12
CA TYR A 167 -17.12 -6.64 -20.14
C TYR A 167 -18.17 -6.90 -21.25
N ALA A 168 -19.45 -6.95 -20.88
CA ALA A 168 -20.53 -7.24 -21.82
C ALA A 168 -20.93 -6.04 -22.68
N ALA A 169 -20.68 -4.79 -22.25
CA ALA A 169 -21.26 -3.60 -22.85
C ALA A 169 -20.33 -2.82 -23.80
N ASN A 170 -19.00 -2.81 -23.62
CA ASN A 170 -18.13 -1.90 -24.36
C ASN A 170 -16.67 -2.41 -24.49
N GLY A 171 -16.33 -3.05 -25.61
CA GLY A 171 -14.99 -3.63 -25.84
C GLY A 171 -13.82 -2.64 -25.85
N ILE A 172 -13.99 -1.40 -26.35
CA ILE A 172 -12.89 -0.43 -26.51
C ILE A 172 -12.35 0.11 -25.18
N PRO A 173 -13.19 0.61 -24.22
CA PRO A 173 -12.69 1.09 -22.94
C PRO A 173 -12.03 -0.02 -22.11
N LEU A 174 -12.52 -1.26 -22.20
CA LEU A 174 -11.92 -2.39 -21.53
C LEU A 174 -10.48 -2.66 -22.00
N ILE A 175 -10.26 -2.69 -23.30
CA ILE A 175 -8.92 -2.90 -23.89
C ILE A 175 -7.97 -1.79 -23.43
N ALA A 176 -8.42 -0.54 -23.39
CA ALA A 176 -7.61 0.59 -22.94
C ALA A 176 -7.22 0.44 -21.45
N ILE A 177 -8.16 0.07 -20.59
CA ILE A 177 -7.91 -0.15 -19.15
C ILE A 177 -6.87 -1.28 -18.94
N ILE A 178 -7.05 -2.41 -19.63
CA ILE A 178 -6.10 -3.52 -19.56
C ILE A 178 -4.72 -3.09 -20.09
N ALA A 179 -4.67 -2.35 -21.19
CA ALA A 179 -3.41 -1.87 -21.76
C ALA A 179 -2.67 -0.93 -20.80
N ILE A 180 -3.38 -0.02 -20.12
CA ILE A 180 -2.80 0.87 -19.10
C ILE A 180 -2.25 0.06 -17.93
N LEU A 181 -3.04 -0.88 -17.37
CA LEU A 181 -2.58 -1.75 -16.30
C LEU A 181 -1.32 -2.51 -16.69
N CYS A 182 -1.32 -3.16 -17.86
CA CYS A 182 -0.17 -3.90 -18.36
C CYS A 182 1.07 -2.99 -18.56
N ALA A 183 0.88 -1.80 -19.12
CA ALA A 183 1.97 -0.86 -19.33
C ALA A 183 2.61 -0.41 -18.02
N VAL A 184 1.81 -0.08 -16.99
CA VAL A 184 2.29 0.31 -15.67
C VAL A 184 2.99 -0.86 -14.99
N GLN A 185 2.43 -2.06 -15.04
CA GLN A 185 3.02 -3.28 -14.47
C GLN A 185 4.37 -3.63 -15.11
N ILE A 186 4.46 -3.56 -16.44
CA ILE A 186 5.71 -3.81 -17.17
C ILE A 186 6.75 -2.76 -16.79
N ALA A 187 6.37 -1.48 -16.77
CA ALA A 187 7.28 -0.39 -16.44
C ALA A 187 7.80 -0.50 -14.99
N ALA A 188 6.93 -0.79 -14.02
CA ALA A 188 7.30 -1.00 -12.62
C ALA A 188 8.23 -2.21 -12.46
N SER A 189 7.85 -3.36 -13.02
CA SER A 189 8.63 -4.60 -12.98
C SER A 189 10.00 -4.43 -13.63
N TYR A 190 10.07 -3.75 -14.78
CA TYR A 190 11.34 -3.43 -15.46
C TYR A 190 12.22 -2.53 -14.59
N ALA A 191 11.65 -1.47 -13.99
CA ALA A 191 12.40 -0.56 -13.13
C ALA A 191 12.96 -1.27 -11.88
N ILE A 192 12.18 -2.20 -11.29
CA ILE A 192 12.60 -3.04 -10.15
C ILE A 192 13.75 -3.98 -10.59
N ALA A 193 13.57 -4.71 -11.69
CA ALA A 193 14.57 -5.63 -12.23
C ALA A 193 15.90 -4.93 -12.57
N ARG A 194 15.82 -3.70 -13.09
CA ARG A 194 17.01 -2.85 -13.41
C ARG A 194 17.55 -2.10 -12.18
N LYS A 195 17.00 -2.33 -10.99
CA LYS A 195 17.41 -1.68 -9.72
C LYS A 195 17.32 -0.15 -9.77
N THR A 196 16.46 0.39 -10.63
CA THR A 196 16.21 1.83 -10.76
C THR A 196 15.11 2.27 -9.79
N TYR A 197 15.35 2.10 -8.49
CA TYR A 197 14.35 2.28 -7.43
C TYR A 197 13.72 3.68 -7.38
N ARG A 198 14.44 4.73 -7.80
CA ARG A 198 13.87 6.08 -7.93
C ARG A 198 12.73 6.16 -8.94
N ARG A 199 12.73 5.31 -9.97
CA ARG A 199 11.66 5.18 -10.96
C ARG A 199 10.63 4.14 -10.54
N ALA A 200 11.07 3.05 -9.91
CA ALA A 200 10.20 1.98 -9.45
C ALA A 200 9.17 2.46 -8.43
N LEU A 201 9.55 3.30 -7.45
CA LEU A 201 8.64 3.81 -6.42
C LEU A 201 7.43 4.56 -6.99
N PRO A 202 7.59 5.61 -7.82
CA PRO A 202 6.43 6.29 -8.40
C PRO A 202 5.61 5.39 -9.35
N LEU A 203 6.25 4.43 -10.03
CA LEU A 203 5.53 3.47 -10.87
C LEU A 203 4.68 2.50 -10.04
N CYS A 204 5.17 2.00 -8.90
CA CYS A 204 4.37 1.22 -7.98
C CYS A 204 3.22 2.05 -7.37
N SER A 205 3.45 3.34 -7.09
CA SER A 205 2.38 4.24 -6.62
C SER A 205 1.32 4.47 -7.72
N LEU A 206 1.74 4.61 -8.98
CA LEU A 206 0.83 4.69 -10.12
C LEU A 206 0.05 3.38 -10.30
N ASP A 207 0.69 2.24 -10.08
CA ASP A 207 0.03 0.94 -10.11
C ASP A 207 -1.08 0.83 -9.06
N SER A 208 -0.87 1.36 -7.86
CA SER A 208 -1.93 1.46 -6.84
C SER A 208 -3.15 2.23 -7.35
N LEU A 209 -2.93 3.33 -8.08
CA LEU A 209 -4.03 4.11 -8.68
C LEU A 209 -4.73 3.34 -9.81
N THR A 210 -3.98 2.63 -10.65
CA THR A 210 -4.58 1.84 -11.74
C THR A 210 -5.41 0.67 -11.20
N VAL A 211 -4.93 -0.03 -10.19
CA VAL A 211 -5.67 -1.10 -9.50
C VAL A 211 -6.93 -0.54 -8.85
N ALA A 212 -6.83 0.55 -8.10
CA ALA A 212 -7.98 1.19 -7.47
C ALA A 212 -9.02 1.67 -8.50
N ALA A 213 -8.58 2.28 -9.60
CA ALA A 213 -9.45 2.73 -10.68
C ALA A 213 -10.24 1.57 -11.32
N ILE A 214 -9.62 0.40 -11.47
CA ILE A 214 -10.30 -0.79 -11.99
C ILE A 214 -11.46 -1.18 -11.07
N PHE A 215 -11.23 -1.26 -9.76
CA PHE A 215 -12.29 -1.62 -8.81
C PHE A 215 -13.41 -0.57 -8.78
N VAL A 216 -13.08 0.72 -8.80
CA VAL A 216 -14.07 1.81 -8.82
C VAL A 216 -14.88 1.79 -10.11
N LEU A 217 -14.23 1.74 -11.27
CA LEU A 217 -14.92 1.77 -12.56
C LEU A 217 -15.79 0.53 -12.76
N SER A 218 -15.30 -0.64 -12.35
CA SER A 218 -16.08 -1.88 -12.50
C SER A 218 -17.33 -1.92 -11.61
N THR A 219 -17.33 -1.18 -10.48
CA THR A 219 -18.53 -1.06 -9.61
C THR A 219 -19.46 0.06 -10.03
N MET A 220 -18.94 1.15 -10.60
CA MET A 220 -19.78 2.29 -11.04
C MET A 220 -20.52 2.04 -12.36
N LEU A 221 -20.01 1.13 -13.18
CA LEU A 221 -20.55 0.82 -14.51
C LEU A 221 -21.25 -0.55 -14.54
N ALA A 222 -21.35 -1.24 -13.40
CA ALA A 222 -22.14 -2.47 -13.22
C ALA A 222 -23.60 -2.14 -12.93
#